data_489257a19b5f82d42067af50495f0030
#
_entry.id   489257a19b5f82d42067af50495f0030
#
_cell.length_a   1.000
_cell.length_b   1.000
_cell.length_c   1.000
_cell.angle_alpha   90.00
_cell.angle_beta   90.00
_cell.angle_gamma   90.00
#
_symmetry.space_group_name_H-M   'P 1'
#
loop_
_entity.id
_entity.type
_entity.pdbx_description
1 polymer ?
#
loop_
_entity_poly.entity_id
_entity_poly.type
_entity_poly.pdbx_seq_one_letter_code
_entity_poly.pdbx_strand_id
1 'polypeptide(L)'
;MQPYITRRTQLLQKIGPDGLAVLFAAPEQRRSNDTDFPFRQDSYFHYLSGFPEPEAVIVLDGAKGSSTLYCRGKDQLRETWDGFRYGPEAARQAFGLDEAR
;
A
#
# COMPACT_ATOMS: atom_id res chain seq x y z
N MET A 1 -11.10 -5.80 -5.26
CA MET A 1 -10.85 -4.36 -5.06
C MET A 1 -11.98 -3.66 -4.35
N GLN A 2 -13.22 -4.09 -4.59
CA GLN A 2 -14.37 -3.48 -3.93
C GLN A 2 -14.27 -3.44 -2.40
N PRO A 3 -13.87 -4.53 -1.70
CA PRO A 3 -13.80 -4.44 -0.25
C PRO A 3 -12.80 -3.41 0.25
N TYR A 4 -11.69 -3.22 -0.46
CA TYR A 4 -10.69 -2.26 -0.03
C TYR A 4 -11.15 -0.82 -0.24
N ILE A 5 -11.81 -0.55 -1.35
CA ILE A 5 -12.38 0.78 -1.62
C ILE A 5 -13.42 1.13 -0.58
N THR A 6 -14.31 0.20 -0.27
CA THR A 6 -15.35 0.40 0.73
C THR A 6 -14.76 0.68 2.10
N ARG A 7 -13.73 -0.08 2.49
CA ARG A 7 -13.08 0.09 3.78
C ARG A 7 -12.43 1.46 3.91
N ARG A 8 -11.75 1.90 2.84
CA ARG A 8 -11.12 3.22 2.84
C ARG A 8 -12.16 4.33 2.91
N THR A 9 -13.26 4.19 2.19
CA THR A 9 -14.35 5.16 2.22
C THR A 9 -14.95 5.28 3.61
N GLN A 10 -15.19 4.15 4.27
CA GLN A 10 -15.73 4.14 5.62
C GLN A 10 -14.79 4.81 6.61
N LEU A 11 -13.49 4.55 6.49
CA LEU A 11 -12.52 5.17 7.37
C LEU A 11 -12.44 6.68 7.15
N LEU A 12 -12.46 7.11 5.88
CA LEU A 12 -12.48 8.53 5.55
C LEU A 12 -13.67 9.24 6.18
N GLN A 13 -14.84 8.61 6.20
CA GLN A 13 -16.01 9.19 6.85
C GLN A 13 -15.82 9.32 8.35
N LYS A 14 -15.14 8.36 8.97
CA LYS A 14 -14.91 8.37 10.41
C LYS A 14 -13.91 9.43 10.84
N ILE A 15 -12.83 9.60 10.07
CA ILE A 15 -11.80 10.59 10.42
C ILE A 15 -12.25 12.02 10.14
N GLY A 16 -13.22 12.18 9.24
CA GLY A 16 -13.81 13.49 8.99
C GLY A 16 -12.96 14.41 8.15
N PRO A 17 -13.47 15.64 7.87
CA PRO A 17 -12.80 16.55 6.95
C PRO A 17 -11.48 17.13 7.46
N ASP A 18 -11.22 17.05 8.75
CA ASP A 18 -9.96 17.55 9.32
C ASP A 18 -8.99 16.43 9.62
N GLY A 19 -9.34 15.19 9.31
CA GLY A 19 -8.55 14.03 9.67
C GLY A 19 -7.59 13.60 8.57
N LEU A 20 -6.53 12.93 9.01
CA LEU A 20 -5.52 12.35 8.12
C LEU A 20 -5.08 11.04 8.72
N ALA A 21 -5.10 9.98 7.93
CA ALA A 21 -4.60 8.68 8.36
C ALA A 21 -3.43 8.26 7.50
N VAL A 22 -2.35 7.83 8.13
CA VAL A 22 -1.14 7.36 7.45
C VAL A 22 -0.83 5.98 7.97
N LEU A 23 -0.74 5.02 7.06
CA LEU A 23 -0.46 3.63 7.41
C LEU A 23 0.73 3.15 6.61
N PHE A 24 1.62 2.44 7.27
CA PHE A 24 2.85 1.95 6.68
C PHE A 24 2.75 0.47 6.39
N ALA A 25 3.23 0.07 5.21
CA ALA A 25 3.42 -1.33 4.91
C ALA A 25 4.52 -1.89 5.81
N ALA A 26 4.51 -3.20 5.99
CA ALA A 26 5.59 -3.85 6.69
C ALA A 26 6.89 -3.63 5.93
N PRO A 27 8.02 -3.48 6.64
CA PRO A 27 9.31 -3.33 5.97
C PRO A 27 9.70 -4.63 5.28
N GLU A 28 10.57 -4.51 4.29
CA GLU A 28 11.12 -5.68 3.64
C GLU A 28 11.94 -6.46 4.67
N GLN A 29 11.62 -7.74 4.83
CA GLN A 29 12.36 -8.59 5.74
C GLN A 29 13.54 -9.21 5.03
N ARG A 30 14.72 -8.89 5.52
CA ARG A 30 15.93 -9.50 5.01
C ARG A 30 16.17 -10.79 5.77
N ARG A 31 16.53 -11.80 5.04
CA ARG A 31 16.92 -13.05 5.64
C ARG A 31 18.29 -12.88 6.28
N SER A 32 18.40 -13.30 7.51
CA SER A 32 19.70 -13.46 8.12
C SER A 32 19.96 -14.96 8.22
N ASN A 33 21.14 -15.34 7.83
CA ASN A 33 21.50 -16.76 7.74
C ASN A 33 20.55 -17.47 6.79
N ASP A 34 20.40 -18.74 6.90
CA ASP A 34 19.61 -19.53 5.97
C ASP A 34 18.13 -19.60 6.33
N THR A 35 17.67 -18.72 7.19
CA THR A 35 16.29 -18.75 7.60
C THR A 35 15.42 -18.05 6.57
N ASP A 36 14.45 -18.76 6.08
CA ASP A 36 13.57 -18.29 5.03
C ASP A 36 12.24 -17.86 5.63
N PHE A 37 12.11 -16.57 5.90
CA PHE A 37 10.86 -16.02 6.41
C PHE A 37 10.06 -15.43 5.26
N PRO A 38 8.87 -15.96 4.99
CA PRO A 38 8.02 -15.33 3.99
C PRO A 38 7.63 -13.93 4.45
N PHE A 39 7.57 -13.01 3.48
CA PHE A 39 7.11 -11.66 3.77
C PHE A 39 5.67 -11.69 4.26
N ARG A 40 5.39 -10.97 5.33
CA ARG A 40 4.04 -10.84 5.84
C ARG A 40 3.68 -9.37 5.93
N GLN A 41 2.65 -8.97 5.20
CA GLN A 41 2.20 -7.59 5.18
C GLN A 41 1.58 -7.20 6.52
N ASP A 42 1.71 -5.91 6.87
CA ASP A 42 1.03 -5.33 8.02
C ASP A 42 -0.49 -5.50 7.86
N SER A 43 -1.14 -5.97 8.91
CA SER A 43 -2.56 -6.31 8.86
C SER A 43 -3.45 -5.11 8.55
N TYR A 44 -3.19 -3.97 9.18
CA TYR A 44 -4.00 -2.78 8.95
C TYR A 44 -3.78 -2.19 7.57
N PHE A 45 -2.53 -2.16 7.14
CA PHE A 45 -2.19 -1.69 5.81
C PHE A 45 -2.89 -2.54 4.75
N HIS A 46 -2.80 -3.86 4.88
CA HIS A 46 -3.42 -4.78 3.93
C HIS A 46 -4.94 -4.66 3.96
N TYR A 47 -5.52 -4.52 5.15
CA TYR A 47 -6.97 -4.41 5.30
C TYR A 47 -7.54 -3.25 4.49
N LEU A 48 -6.81 -2.13 4.45
CA LEU A 48 -7.28 -0.91 3.79
C LEU A 48 -6.83 -0.80 2.34
N SER A 49 -5.68 -1.35 1.98
CA SER A 49 -5.12 -1.16 0.64
C SER A 49 -5.22 -2.39 -0.24
N GLY A 50 -5.12 -3.57 0.33
CA GLY A 50 -4.96 -4.80 -0.43
C GLY A 50 -3.60 -4.96 -1.06
N PHE A 51 -2.73 -3.97 -0.91
CA PHE A 51 -1.44 -3.92 -1.59
C PHE A 51 -0.44 -4.87 -0.93
N PRO A 52 0.19 -5.77 -1.69
CA PRO A 52 0.99 -6.84 -1.10
C PRO A 52 2.47 -6.53 -0.89
N GLU A 53 2.97 -5.41 -1.41
CA GLU A 53 4.41 -5.16 -1.39
C GLU A 53 4.87 -4.43 -0.14
N PRO A 54 6.14 -4.62 0.27
CA PRO A 54 6.72 -3.85 1.37
C PRO A 54 7.09 -2.44 0.94
N GLU A 55 7.55 -1.65 1.88
CA GLU A 55 8.09 -0.31 1.63
C GLU A 55 7.08 0.60 0.93
N ALA A 56 5.87 0.65 1.49
CA ALA A 56 4.81 1.48 0.95
C ALA A 56 4.11 2.22 2.08
N VAL A 57 3.43 3.29 1.72
CA VAL A 57 2.65 4.11 2.67
C VAL A 57 1.34 4.46 1.99
N ILE A 58 0.23 4.30 2.71
CA ILE A 58 -1.06 4.78 2.23
C ILE A 58 -1.50 5.96 3.08
N VAL A 59 -1.94 7.02 2.42
CA VAL A 59 -2.41 8.23 3.08
C VAL A 59 -3.88 8.44 2.72
N LEU A 60 -4.70 8.53 3.76
CA LEU A 60 -6.12 8.82 3.61
C LEU A 60 -6.37 10.25 4.09
N ASP A 61 -6.73 11.12 3.17
CA ASP A 61 -6.90 12.55 3.45
C ASP A 61 -8.39 12.86 3.57
N GLY A 62 -8.84 13.11 4.79
CA GLY A 62 -10.23 13.40 5.06
C GLY A 62 -10.72 14.70 4.44
N ALA A 63 -9.85 15.69 4.33
CA ALA A 63 -10.20 16.98 3.74
C ALA A 63 -10.52 16.85 2.25
N LYS A 64 -9.76 16.00 1.55
CA LYS A 64 -9.96 15.76 0.12
C LYS A 64 -10.85 14.57 -0.18
N GLY A 65 -11.08 13.72 0.82
CA GLY A 65 -11.78 12.46 0.62
C GLY A 65 -11.04 11.52 -0.30
N SER A 66 -9.71 11.53 -0.26
CA SER A 66 -8.90 10.81 -1.22
C SER A 66 -7.91 9.84 -0.55
N SER A 67 -7.46 8.88 -1.33
CA SER A 67 -6.43 7.94 -0.91
C SER A 67 -5.25 7.98 -1.87
N THR A 68 -4.06 8.02 -1.32
CA THR A 68 -2.81 8.05 -2.10
C THR A 68 -1.90 6.95 -1.59
N LEU A 69 -1.35 6.17 -2.51
CA LEU A 69 -0.35 5.16 -2.19
C LEU A 69 1.01 5.62 -2.67
N TYR A 70 1.99 5.53 -1.78
CA TYR A 70 3.39 5.71 -2.14
C TYR A 70 4.04 4.34 -2.12
N CYS A 71 4.61 3.92 -3.24
CA CYS A 71 5.20 2.59 -3.36
C CYS A 71 6.49 2.64 -4.15
N ARG A 72 7.16 1.49 -4.22
CA ARG A 72 8.41 1.40 -4.99
C ARG A 72 8.12 1.60 -6.46
N GLY A 73 9.03 2.29 -7.15
CA GLY A 73 8.91 2.48 -8.57
C GLY A 73 9.13 1.18 -9.36
N LYS A 74 8.63 1.16 -10.57
CA LYS A 74 8.84 0.06 -11.48
C LYS A 74 10.30 0.06 -11.93
N ASP A 75 10.99 -1.07 -11.77
CA ASP A 75 12.40 -1.19 -12.09
C ASP A 75 12.68 -2.62 -12.57
N GLN A 76 12.85 -2.77 -13.87
CA GLN A 76 13.02 -4.08 -14.47
C GLN A 76 14.27 -4.80 -13.96
N LEU A 77 15.34 -4.05 -13.73
CA LEU A 77 16.56 -4.64 -13.23
C LEU A 77 16.39 -5.20 -11.82
N ARG A 78 15.75 -4.43 -10.96
CA ARG A 78 15.45 -4.89 -9.60
C ARG A 78 14.51 -6.06 -9.59
N GLU A 79 13.52 -6.05 -10.47
CA GLU A 79 12.54 -7.14 -10.54
C GLU A 79 13.17 -8.46 -10.97
N THR A 80 14.24 -8.41 -11.74
CA THR A 80 15.00 -9.61 -12.09
C THR A 80 15.54 -10.32 -10.86
N TRP A 81 15.95 -9.56 -9.84
CA TRP A 81 16.54 -10.10 -8.64
C TRP A 81 15.56 -10.25 -7.49
N ASP A 82 14.64 -9.29 -7.33
CA ASP A 82 13.78 -9.18 -6.16
C ASP A 82 12.33 -9.63 -6.42
N GLY A 83 11.97 -9.82 -7.68
CA GLY A 83 10.62 -10.18 -8.04
C GLY A 83 9.79 -9.01 -8.53
N PHE A 84 8.54 -9.30 -8.83
CA PHE A 84 7.62 -8.35 -9.45
C PHE A 84 7.34 -7.15 -8.54
N ARG A 85 7.24 -5.98 -9.18
CA ARG A 85 6.74 -4.75 -8.55
C ARG A 85 5.61 -4.18 -9.39
N TYR A 86 4.55 -3.73 -8.73
CA TYR A 86 3.46 -3.07 -9.45
C TYR A 86 3.90 -1.75 -10.08
N GLY A 87 4.59 -0.93 -9.30
CA GLY A 87 4.83 0.45 -9.67
C GLY A 87 3.59 1.30 -9.42
N PRO A 88 3.75 2.64 -9.37
CA PRO A 88 2.63 3.50 -8.99
C PRO A 88 1.41 3.39 -9.90
N GLU A 89 1.59 3.43 -11.21
CA GLU A 89 0.46 3.45 -12.12
C GLU A 89 -0.35 2.15 -12.08
N ALA A 90 0.33 1.02 -12.12
CA ALA A 90 -0.36 -0.26 -12.06
C ALA A 90 -1.03 -0.46 -10.68
N ALA A 91 -0.39 0.00 -9.61
CA ALA A 91 -0.96 -0.08 -8.28
C ALA A 91 -2.23 0.76 -8.17
N ARG A 92 -2.22 1.97 -8.72
CA ARG A 92 -3.40 2.83 -8.71
C ARG A 92 -4.59 2.13 -9.38
N GLN A 93 -4.37 1.55 -10.53
CA GLN A 93 -5.43 0.87 -11.27
C GLN A 93 -5.89 -0.42 -10.59
N ALA A 94 -4.94 -1.22 -10.14
CA ALA A 94 -5.26 -2.53 -9.58
C ALA A 94 -5.97 -2.44 -8.23
N PHE A 95 -5.66 -1.44 -7.41
CA PHE A 95 -6.19 -1.33 -6.05
C PHE A 95 -7.16 -0.18 -5.85
N GLY A 96 -7.56 0.47 -6.95
CA GLY A 96 -8.62 1.49 -6.92
C GLY A 96 -8.28 2.72 -6.13
N LEU A 97 -7.01 3.16 -6.19
CA LEU A 97 -6.56 4.33 -5.47
C LEU A 97 -6.80 5.60 -6.30
N ASP A 98 -7.01 6.71 -5.61
CA ASP A 98 -7.17 7.99 -6.28
C ASP A 98 -5.87 8.44 -6.91
N GLU A 99 -4.76 8.17 -6.22
CA GLU A 99 -3.44 8.55 -6.69
C GLU A 99 -2.39 7.56 -6.20
N ALA A 100 -1.32 7.38 -6.95
CA ALA A 100 -0.18 6.57 -6.53
C ALA A 100 1.11 7.20 -7.04
N ARG A 101 2.16 7.11 -6.24
CA ARG A 101 3.45 7.73 -6.55
C ARG A 101 4.63 6.84 -6.23
#